data_c9488635ba4fef68a0b4778a0de3481b
#
_entry.id   c9488635ba4fef68a0b4778a0de3481b
#
_cell.length_a   1.000
_cell.length_b   1.000
_cell.length_c   1.000
_cell.angle_alpha   90.00
_cell.angle_beta   90.00
_cell.angle_gamma   90.00
#
_symmetry.space_group_name_H-M   'P 1'
#
loop_
_entity.id
_entity.type
_entity.pdbx_description
1 polymer ?
#
loop_
_entity_poly.entity_id
_entity_poly.type
_entity_poly.pdbx_seq_one_letter_code
_entity_poly.pdbx_strand_id
1 'polypeptide(L)'
;MKILKASKERTKEDRSALRKTVGDIIENVIENGDAALLEYNHRFDGCDRASLRISKEEIEAAYKEVPEEDIEDIKKAAANIKAFAQAQRKTMVELKDFSPAKGIMLGHRIIPVDSCCCYVPGGGYPLYSTALMLGIPAKAAGVKRVTACSPVIKGTEHIHPKTLVAMDIAGIDEIYAVGGAQAIAAFSYGTDQIQPVNLIVGPGNSFVTEAKRQCYGKVGIDFVAGPSEVLVIADSNADPDIVAADLLAQSEHDKEAKGIVVTTDEGFGQAVIKAVEEQLEQLDTREIASRSWADFGEVLLADDLEEAIVYANSYAPEHLEVNVAETQLEQTVGALHNYGSLFIGGNTAEVFGDYASGTNHTLPTLGAARYTGGVWVGTFLKTCTYQSMSPQAMMDIAPLVSNLARGEGLIGHARAAEIRMEKNKK
;
A
#
# COMPACT_ATOMS: atom_id res chain seq x y z
N MET A 1 30.23 -4.15 -8.66
CA MET A 1 29.92 -2.84 -8.02
C MET A 1 30.91 -2.48 -6.92
N LYS A 2 31.35 -1.20 -6.81
CA LYS A 2 32.20 -0.65 -5.74
C LYS A 2 31.34 0.21 -4.80
N ILE A 3 31.56 0.09 -3.50
CA ILE A 3 30.83 0.89 -2.50
C ILE A 3 31.56 2.21 -2.30
N LEU A 4 30.90 3.34 -2.55
CA LEU A 4 31.40 4.69 -2.27
C LEU A 4 30.97 5.18 -0.89
N LYS A 5 29.74 4.83 -0.47
CA LYS A 5 29.22 5.01 0.89
C LYS A 5 28.47 3.74 1.28
N ALA A 6 28.86 3.15 2.40
CA ALA A 6 28.23 1.93 2.91
C ALA A 6 27.03 2.25 3.82
N SER A 7 25.95 1.47 3.69
CA SER A 7 24.89 1.43 4.68
C SER A 7 25.20 0.42 5.79
N LYS A 8 24.60 0.61 6.96
CA LYS A 8 24.59 -0.39 8.02
C LYS A 8 23.66 -1.53 7.65
N GLU A 9 24.04 -2.76 7.95
CA GLU A 9 23.10 -3.87 7.88
C GLU A 9 21.99 -3.67 8.92
N ARG A 10 20.73 -3.80 8.48
CA ARG A 10 19.60 -3.89 9.41
C ARG A 10 19.75 -5.17 10.22
N THR A 11 20.00 -5.05 11.51
CA THR A 11 20.02 -6.21 12.40
C THR A 11 18.66 -6.89 12.36
N LYS A 12 18.66 -8.23 12.29
CA LYS A 12 17.43 -9.00 12.47
C LYS A 12 16.92 -8.74 13.88
N GLU A 13 15.98 -7.80 14.02
CA GLU A 13 15.31 -7.59 15.28
C GLU A 13 14.61 -8.88 15.72
N ASP A 14 14.78 -9.22 16.99
CA ASP A 14 13.91 -10.21 17.62
C ASP A 14 12.50 -9.60 17.77
N ARG A 15 11.66 -9.86 16.79
CA ARG A 15 10.26 -9.39 16.76
C ARG A 15 9.35 -10.20 17.69
N SER A 16 9.88 -11.10 18.53
CA SER A 16 9.07 -11.96 19.39
C SER A 16 8.26 -11.14 20.42
N ALA A 17 8.90 -10.14 21.03
CA ALA A 17 8.24 -9.23 21.97
C ALA A 17 7.12 -8.40 21.29
N LEU A 18 7.40 -7.83 20.09
CA LEU A 18 6.40 -7.10 19.30
C LEU A 18 5.20 -7.99 18.97
N ARG A 19 5.47 -9.21 18.46
CA ARG A 19 4.42 -10.18 18.11
C ARG A 19 3.54 -10.52 19.30
N LYS A 20 4.15 -10.76 20.46
CA LYS A 20 3.40 -11.06 21.68
C LYS A 20 2.55 -9.87 22.10
N THR A 21 3.13 -8.68 22.18
CA THR A 21 2.40 -7.46 22.59
C THR A 21 1.21 -7.19 21.66
N VAL A 22 1.40 -7.33 20.36
CA VAL A 22 0.31 -7.13 19.39
C VAL A 22 -0.74 -8.23 19.52
N GLY A 23 -0.34 -9.48 19.72
CA GLY A 23 -1.28 -10.58 20.00
C GLY A 23 -2.13 -10.32 21.24
N ASP A 24 -1.52 -9.90 22.33
CA ASP A 24 -2.22 -9.55 23.57
C ASP A 24 -3.22 -8.39 23.36
N ILE A 25 -2.87 -7.39 22.53
CA ILE A 25 -3.79 -6.29 22.15
C ILE A 25 -4.98 -6.82 21.33
N ILE A 26 -4.72 -7.66 20.35
CA ILE A 26 -5.77 -8.24 19.49
C ILE A 26 -6.76 -9.07 20.33
N GLU A 27 -6.24 -9.94 21.20
CA GLU A 27 -7.06 -10.77 22.08
C GLU A 27 -7.91 -9.91 23.02
N ASN A 28 -7.31 -8.86 23.63
CA ASN A 28 -8.05 -7.94 24.49
C ASN A 28 -9.19 -7.23 23.77
N VAL A 29 -8.98 -6.80 22.51
CA VAL A 29 -10.07 -6.18 21.71
C VAL A 29 -11.15 -7.21 21.37
N ILE A 30 -10.81 -8.44 21.07
CA ILE A 30 -11.78 -9.51 20.78
C ILE A 30 -12.66 -9.80 22.02
N GLU A 31 -12.05 -9.82 23.21
CA GLU A 31 -12.74 -10.18 24.47
C GLU A 31 -13.55 -9.01 25.03
N ASN A 32 -13.00 -7.80 25.00
CA ASN A 32 -13.52 -6.63 25.72
C ASN A 32 -14.08 -5.53 24.80
N GLY A 33 -14.01 -5.68 23.48
CA GLY A 33 -14.63 -4.79 22.50
C GLY A 33 -14.28 -3.31 22.68
N ASP A 34 -15.32 -2.46 22.74
CA ASP A 34 -15.15 -1.00 22.87
C ASP A 34 -14.43 -0.59 24.15
N ALA A 35 -14.60 -1.32 25.25
CA ALA A 35 -13.90 -1.01 26.49
C ALA A 35 -12.37 -1.07 26.33
N ALA A 36 -11.87 -2.08 25.62
CA ALA A 36 -10.45 -2.16 25.29
C ALA A 36 -9.99 -1.01 24.39
N LEU A 37 -10.80 -0.63 23.39
CA LEU A 37 -10.46 0.48 22.48
C LEU A 37 -10.35 1.81 23.23
N LEU A 38 -11.29 2.10 24.12
CA LEU A 38 -11.31 3.33 24.93
C LEU A 38 -10.13 3.36 25.90
N GLU A 39 -9.81 2.22 26.54
CA GLU A 39 -8.62 2.09 27.39
C GLU A 39 -7.33 2.39 26.63
N TYR A 40 -7.18 1.81 25.41
CA TYR A 40 -6.00 2.03 24.59
C TYR A 40 -5.91 3.48 24.07
N ASN A 41 -7.04 4.08 23.68
CA ASN A 41 -7.07 5.50 23.29
C ASN A 41 -6.64 6.41 24.44
N HIS A 42 -7.13 6.15 25.66
CA HIS A 42 -6.69 6.88 26.85
C HIS A 42 -5.18 6.68 27.09
N ARG A 43 -4.73 5.42 27.10
CA ARG A 43 -3.36 5.06 27.44
C ARG A 43 -2.31 5.55 26.44
N PHE A 44 -2.59 5.45 25.13
CA PHE A 44 -1.60 5.74 24.08
C PHE A 44 -1.70 7.17 23.56
N ASP A 45 -2.92 7.69 23.45
CA ASP A 45 -3.17 8.97 22.83
C ASP A 45 -3.63 10.05 23.82
N GLY A 46 -3.94 9.68 25.10
CA GLY A 46 -4.51 10.61 26.10
C GLY A 46 -5.90 11.10 25.71
N CYS A 47 -6.70 10.25 25.06
CA CYS A 47 -8.01 10.56 24.52
C CYS A 47 -9.12 9.89 25.36
N ASP A 48 -10.05 10.69 25.88
CA ASP A 48 -11.17 10.23 26.74
C ASP A 48 -12.54 10.25 26.05
N ARG A 49 -12.56 10.36 24.69
CA ARG A 49 -13.84 10.38 23.97
C ARG A 49 -14.57 9.05 24.07
N ALA A 50 -15.88 9.14 24.37
CA ALA A 50 -16.73 7.95 24.48
C ALA A 50 -17.19 7.39 23.12
N SER A 51 -17.35 8.25 22.11
CA SER A 51 -17.71 7.86 20.75
C SER A 51 -16.47 7.82 19.89
N LEU A 52 -16.20 6.66 19.28
CA LEU A 52 -15.08 6.52 18.34
C LEU A 52 -15.42 7.10 16.96
N ARG A 53 -16.69 7.12 16.58
CA ARG A 53 -17.13 7.65 15.29
C ARG A 53 -17.09 9.18 15.29
N ILE A 54 -16.53 9.73 14.22
CA ILE A 54 -16.50 11.17 13.95
C ILE A 54 -17.87 11.58 13.40
N SER A 55 -18.41 12.66 13.94
CA SER A 55 -19.68 13.23 13.52
C SER A 55 -19.51 14.17 12.31
N LYS A 56 -20.64 14.51 11.66
CA LYS A 56 -20.62 15.50 10.57
C LYS A 56 -20.23 16.89 11.06
N GLU A 57 -20.65 17.22 12.25
CA GLU A 57 -20.35 18.51 12.89
C GLU A 57 -18.84 18.66 13.15
N GLU A 58 -18.17 17.57 13.51
CA GLU A 58 -16.71 17.56 13.66
C GLU A 58 -16.00 17.77 12.31
N ILE A 59 -16.50 17.17 11.24
CA ILE A 59 -15.99 17.40 9.88
C ILE A 59 -16.21 18.85 9.44
N GLU A 60 -17.40 19.39 9.66
CA GLU A 60 -17.71 20.79 9.36
C GLU A 60 -16.87 21.79 10.18
N ALA A 61 -16.53 21.45 11.41
CA ALA A 61 -15.61 22.22 12.24
C ALA A 61 -14.20 22.20 11.66
N ALA A 62 -13.72 21.02 11.22
CA ALA A 62 -12.40 20.89 10.59
C ALA A 62 -12.26 21.76 9.33
N TYR A 63 -13.30 21.85 8.50
CA TYR A 63 -13.29 22.77 7.33
C TYR A 63 -13.13 24.24 7.69
N LYS A 64 -13.56 24.66 8.90
CA LYS A 64 -13.40 26.04 9.36
C LYS A 64 -12.00 26.34 9.91
N GLU A 65 -11.29 25.30 10.32
CA GLU A 65 -9.92 25.40 10.87
C GLU A 65 -8.84 25.33 9.78
N VAL A 66 -9.12 24.65 8.66
CA VAL A 66 -8.17 24.48 7.56
C VAL A 66 -8.23 25.68 6.62
N PRO A 67 -7.08 26.31 6.28
CA PRO A 67 -7.05 27.38 5.30
C PRO A 67 -7.64 26.97 3.95
N GLU A 68 -8.36 27.89 3.29
CA GLU A 68 -9.02 27.60 2.00
C GLU A 68 -8.02 27.19 0.91
N GLU A 69 -6.82 27.76 0.92
CA GLU A 69 -5.74 27.39 -0.01
C GLU A 69 -5.34 25.91 0.14
N ASP A 70 -5.16 25.44 1.37
CA ASP A 70 -4.87 24.04 1.66
C ASP A 70 -6.00 23.12 1.16
N ILE A 71 -7.27 23.51 1.36
CA ILE A 71 -8.43 22.74 0.90
C ILE A 71 -8.43 22.65 -0.63
N GLU A 72 -8.14 23.74 -1.32
CA GLU A 72 -8.07 23.74 -2.79
C GLU A 72 -6.91 22.88 -3.32
N ASP A 73 -5.78 22.85 -2.63
CA ASP A 73 -4.66 21.98 -3.01
C ASP A 73 -4.98 20.50 -2.77
N ILE A 74 -5.62 20.16 -1.64
CA ILE A 74 -6.13 18.81 -1.39
C ILE A 74 -7.13 18.39 -2.49
N LYS A 75 -8.04 19.27 -2.92
CA LYS A 75 -8.98 19.00 -4.01
C LYS A 75 -8.29 18.76 -5.35
N LYS A 76 -7.26 19.56 -5.69
CA LYS A 76 -6.47 19.37 -6.93
C LYS A 76 -5.76 18.02 -6.93
N ALA A 77 -5.07 17.67 -5.84
CA ALA A 77 -4.43 16.37 -5.67
C ALA A 77 -5.46 15.23 -5.80
N ALA A 78 -6.59 15.34 -5.10
CA ALA A 78 -7.69 14.38 -5.16
C ALA A 78 -8.22 14.18 -6.59
N ALA A 79 -8.32 15.25 -7.39
CA ALA A 79 -8.78 15.19 -8.77
C ALA A 79 -7.82 14.36 -9.66
N ASN A 80 -6.51 14.55 -9.52
CA ASN A 80 -5.51 13.79 -10.28
C ASN A 80 -5.52 12.30 -9.87
N ILE A 81 -5.53 12.00 -8.57
CA ILE A 81 -5.61 10.64 -8.06
C ILE A 81 -6.90 9.96 -8.57
N LYS A 82 -8.02 10.66 -8.54
CA LYS A 82 -9.30 10.16 -9.04
C LYS A 82 -9.26 9.87 -10.53
N ALA A 83 -8.69 10.77 -11.32
CA ALA A 83 -8.55 10.59 -12.76
C ALA A 83 -7.74 9.34 -13.08
N PHE A 84 -6.60 9.15 -12.42
CA PHE A 84 -5.75 7.99 -12.61
C PHE A 84 -6.43 6.70 -12.15
N ALA A 85 -7.03 6.67 -10.96
CA ALA A 85 -7.77 5.52 -10.45
C ALA A 85 -8.94 5.10 -11.39
N GLN A 86 -9.67 6.07 -11.95
CA GLN A 86 -10.71 5.81 -12.93
C GLN A 86 -10.16 5.27 -14.26
N ALA A 87 -8.99 5.74 -14.70
CA ALA A 87 -8.31 5.21 -15.87
C ALA A 87 -7.88 3.75 -15.62
N GLN A 88 -7.26 3.45 -14.49
CA GLN A 88 -6.92 2.08 -14.09
C GLN A 88 -8.16 1.17 -14.07
N ARG A 89 -9.27 1.61 -13.49
CA ARG A 89 -10.52 0.82 -13.44
C ARG A 89 -11.03 0.45 -14.84
N LYS A 90 -10.90 1.34 -15.80
CA LYS A 90 -11.32 1.09 -17.20
C LYS A 90 -10.50 0.02 -17.93
N THR A 91 -9.25 -0.22 -17.52
CA THR A 91 -8.41 -1.27 -18.10
C THR A 91 -8.80 -2.68 -17.66
N MET A 92 -9.60 -2.79 -16.60
CA MET A 92 -10.02 -4.07 -16.01
C MET A 92 -11.30 -4.55 -16.69
N VAL A 93 -11.15 -5.54 -17.58
CA VAL A 93 -12.23 -6.07 -18.40
C VAL A 93 -12.64 -7.46 -17.91
N GLU A 94 -13.96 -7.69 -17.81
CA GLU A 94 -14.51 -9.02 -17.50
C GLU A 94 -14.37 -9.95 -18.70
N LEU A 95 -13.95 -11.19 -18.45
CA LEU A 95 -14.00 -12.24 -19.46
C LEU A 95 -15.43 -12.77 -19.56
N LYS A 96 -16.00 -12.68 -20.75
CA LYS A 96 -17.36 -13.17 -21.03
C LYS A 96 -17.30 -14.12 -22.22
N ASP A 97 -18.23 -15.08 -22.23
CA ASP A 97 -18.51 -15.95 -23.36
C ASP A 97 -17.30 -16.74 -23.90
N PHE A 98 -16.32 -17.08 -23.02
CA PHE A 98 -15.22 -17.95 -23.39
C PHE A 98 -15.68 -19.41 -23.39
N SER A 99 -15.50 -20.12 -24.50
CA SER A 99 -15.91 -21.51 -24.64
C SER A 99 -14.71 -22.41 -24.99
N PRO A 100 -14.20 -23.21 -24.07
CA PRO A 100 -13.11 -24.16 -24.34
C PRO A 100 -13.57 -25.38 -25.15
N ALA A 101 -14.87 -25.71 -25.09
CA ALA A 101 -15.51 -26.78 -25.85
C ALA A 101 -16.97 -26.44 -26.06
N LYS A 102 -17.58 -27.02 -27.12
CA LYS A 102 -18.98 -26.75 -27.47
C LYS A 102 -19.93 -26.98 -26.29
N GLY A 103 -20.67 -25.93 -25.93
CA GLY A 103 -21.66 -25.94 -24.87
C GLY A 103 -21.11 -25.77 -23.45
N ILE A 104 -19.80 -25.52 -23.26
CA ILE A 104 -19.19 -25.09 -22.02
C ILE A 104 -18.92 -23.58 -22.13
N MET A 105 -19.40 -22.81 -21.17
CA MET A 105 -19.22 -21.36 -21.08
C MET A 105 -18.49 -21.01 -19.78
N LEU A 106 -17.37 -20.32 -19.91
CA LEU A 106 -16.55 -19.84 -18.81
C LEU A 106 -16.44 -18.33 -18.84
N GLY A 107 -16.28 -17.72 -17.69
CA GLY A 107 -15.99 -16.31 -17.58
C GLY A 107 -15.50 -15.91 -16.20
N HIS A 108 -15.17 -14.65 -16.03
CA HIS A 108 -14.94 -14.05 -14.72
C HIS A 108 -15.60 -12.68 -14.61
N ARG A 109 -15.96 -12.34 -13.39
CA ARG A 109 -16.46 -11.02 -13.01
C ARG A 109 -15.44 -10.34 -12.13
N ILE A 110 -15.37 -9.01 -12.25
CA ILE A 110 -14.54 -8.15 -11.41
C ILE A 110 -15.47 -7.47 -10.41
N ILE A 111 -15.41 -7.92 -9.17
CA ILE A 111 -16.36 -7.57 -8.13
C ILE A 111 -15.63 -6.82 -7.01
N PRO A 112 -16.09 -5.62 -6.60
CA PRO A 112 -15.55 -4.94 -5.44
C PRO A 112 -15.70 -5.76 -4.16
N VAL A 113 -14.79 -5.58 -3.20
CA VAL A 113 -15.04 -5.99 -1.82
C VAL A 113 -16.23 -5.18 -1.28
N ASP A 114 -17.00 -5.74 -0.34
CA ASP A 114 -18.20 -5.04 0.16
C ASP A 114 -17.83 -3.86 1.07
N SER A 115 -16.71 -3.97 1.79
CA SER A 115 -16.23 -2.95 2.72
C SER A 115 -14.72 -2.95 2.86
N CYS A 116 -14.15 -1.77 3.14
CA CYS A 116 -12.73 -1.63 3.49
C CYS A 116 -12.53 -0.58 4.57
N CYS A 117 -11.38 -0.68 5.27
CA CYS A 117 -10.88 0.33 6.17
C CYS A 117 -9.56 0.90 5.63
N CYS A 118 -9.52 2.22 5.49
CA CYS A 118 -8.33 2.99 5.18
C CYS A 118 -7.67 3.43 6.49
N TYR A 119 -6.54 2.82 6.84
CA TYR A 119 -5.76 3.26 7.99
C TYR A 119 -4.92 4.47 7.61
N VAL A 120 -5.20 5.62 8.21
CA VAL A 120 -4.48 6.88 7.95
C VAL A 120 -3.60 7.20 9.16
N PRO A 121 -2.27 7.19 9.02
CA PRO A 121 -1.37 7.51 10.12
C PRO A 121 -1.54 8.96 10.60
N GLY A 122 -1.34 9.19 11.91
CA GLY A 122 -1.48 10.50 12.52
C GLY A 122 -0.49 10.74 13.68
N GLY A 123 0.61 9.98 13.74
CA GLY A 123 1.56 10.03 14.86
C GLY A 123 2.49 11.25 14.86
N GLY A 124 3.60 11.18 14.12
CA GLY A 124 4.58 12.26 14.03
C GLY A 124 4.15 13.40 13.11
N TYR A 125 3.57 13.05 11.96
CA TYR A 125 3.08 13.98 10.94
C TYR A 125 1.62 13.65 10.58
N PRO A 126 0.78 14.65 10.27
CA PRO A 126 -0.58 14.41 9.76
C PRO A 126 -0.49 14.00 8.28
N LEU A 127 -0.34 12.70 8.01
CA LEU A 127 -0.21 12.17 6.65
C LEU A 127 -1.58 12.14 5.94
N TYR A 128 -2.20 13.30 5.77
CA TYR A 128 -3.53 13.45 5.18
C TYR A 128 -3.60 13.03 3.71
N SER A 129 -2.49 13.08 2.97
CA SER A 129 -2.41 12.54 1.59
C SER A 129 -2.78 11.06 1.53
N THR A 130 -2.43 10.28 2.54
CA THR A 130 -2.80 8.87 2.65
C THR A 130 -4.33 8.65 2.60
N ALA A 131 -5.13 9.57 3.13
CA ALA A 131 -6.58 9.47 3.03
C ALA A 131 -7.07 9.50 1.57
N LEU A 132 -6.46 10.35 0.74
CA LEU A 132 -6.75 10.43 -0.70
C LEU A 132 -6.30 9.17 -1.42
N MET A 133 -5.06 8.71 -1.14
CA MET A 133 -4.43 7.55 -1.78
C MET A 133 -5.16 6.23 -1.51
N LEU A 134 -5.88 6.13 -0.40
CA LEU A 134 -6.62 4.92 -0.04
C LEU A 134 -8.12 5.05 -0.38
N GLY A 135 -8.74 6.16 0.02
CA GLY A 135 -10.19 6.36 -0.13
C GLY A 135 -10.62 6.49 -1.60
N ILE A 136 -9.90 7.27 -2.39
CA ILE A 136 -10.28 7.52 -3.79
C ILE A 136 -10.22 6.24 -4.65
N PRO A 137 -9.16 5.42 -4.63
CA PRO A 137 -9.15 4.16 -5.37
C PRO A 137 -10.22 3.17 -4.88
N ALA A 138 -10.52 3.13 -3.57
CA ALA A 138 -11.60 2.31 -3.03
C ALA A 138 -12.97 2.71 -3.60
N LYS A 139 -13.26 4.02 -3.64
CA LYS A 139 -14.49 4.55 -4.25
C LYS A 139 -14.51 4.33 -5.76
N ALA A 140 -13.38 4.50 -6.46
CA ALA A 140 -13.27 4.24 -7.90
C ALA A 140 -13.47 2.76 -8.24
N ALA A 141 -13.07 1.84 -7.37
CA ALA A 141 -13.36 0.42 -7.48
C ALA A 141 -14.85 0.07 -7.30
N GLY A 142 -15.61 0.95 -6.64
CA GLY A 142 -17.04 0.75 -6.34
C GLY A 142 -17.30 0.02 -5.02
N VAL A 143 -16.39 0.11 -4.04
CA VAL A 143 -16.60 -0.39 -2.68
C VAL A 143 -17.78 0.36 -2.04
N LYS A 144 -18.74 -0.38 -1.50
CA LYS A 144 -19.99 0.19 -1.00
C LYS A 144 -19.83 0.90 0.34
N ARG A 145 -18.99 0.37 1.22
CA ARG A 145 -18.70 0.93 2.53
C ARG A 145 -17.19 1.12 2.67
N VAL A 146 -16.75 2.38 2.53
CA VAL A 146 -15.36 2.79 2.72
C VAL A 146 -15.26 3.49 4.07
N THR A 147 -14.57 2.86 5.01
CA THR A 147 -14.32 3.44 6.33
C THR A 147 -12.88 3.92 6.43
N ALA A 148 -12.59 4.84 7.33
CA ALA A 148 -11.23 5.19 7.70
C ALA A 148 -11.08 5.26 9.21
N CYS A 149 -9.85 5.04 9.67
CA CYS A 149 -9.46 5.32 11.03
C CYS A 149 -8.13 6.07 11.09
N SER A 150 -8.00 6.92 12.08
CA SER A 150 -6.77 7.65 12.37
C SER A 150 -6.68 7.88 13.88
N PRO A 151 -5.48 7.85 14.49
CA PRO A 151 -5.32 8.30 15.86
C PRO A 151 -5.66 9.78 15.99
N VAL A 152 -6.05 10.20 17.17
CA VAL A 152 -6.21 11.62 17.51
C VAL A 152 -4.85 12.31 17.70
N ILE A 153 -4.84 13.63 17.65
CA ILE A 153 -3.69 14.42 18.09
C ILE A 153 -3.48 14.12 19.58
N LYS A 154 -2.28 13.73 19.96
CA LYS A 154 -1.96 13.29 21.31
C LYS A 154 -2.37 14.31 22.38
N GLY A 155 -3.11 13.84 23.39
CA GLY A 155 -3.65 14.68 24.46
C GLY A 155 -4.88 15.48 24.07
N THR A 156 -5.53 15.14 22.94
CA THR A 156 -6.79 15.73 22.51
C THR A 156 -7.84 14.65 22.18
N GLU A 157 -9.06 15.06 21.84
CA GLU A 157 -10.14 14.18 21.38
C GLU A 157 -10.34 14.24 19.86
N HIS A 158 -9.46 14.92 19.12
CA HIS A 158 -9.68 15.29 17.72
C HIS A 158 -8.62 14.70 16.80
N ILE A 159 -9.06 14.16 15.66
CA ILE A 159 -8.20 13.88 14.52
C ILE A 159 -7.73 15.22 13.94
N HIS A 160 -6.53 15.25 13.35
CA HIS A 160 -6.00 16.47 12.73
C HIS A 160 -6.95 17.03 11.66
N PRO A 161 -7.30 18.34 11.67
CA PRO A 161 -8.31 18.92 10.79
C PRO A 161 -8.06 18.65 9.29
N LYS A 162 -6.82 18.81 8.80
CA LYS A 162 -6.48 18.50 7.40
C LYS A 162 -6.73 17.02 7.05
N THR A 163 -6.55 16.09 8.00
CA THR A 163 -6.83 14.67 7.80
C THR A 163 -8.33 14.41 7.65
N LEU A 164 -9.17 15.05 8.49
CA LEU A 164 -10.62 14.95 8.37
C LEU A 164 -11.14 15.51 7.05
N VAL A 165 -10.64 16.69 6.63
CA VAL A 165 -10.98 17.31 5.34
C VAL A 165 -10.58 16.41 4.18
N ALA A 166 -9.37 15.82 4.20
CA ALA A 166 -8.93 14.91 3.15
C ALA A 166 -9.75 13.62 3.09
N MET A 167 -10.15 13.06 4.23
CA MET A 167 -11.03 11.90 4.31
C MET A 167 -12.41 12.18 3.71
N ASP A 168 -12.99 13.35 3.99
CA ASP A 168 -14.26 13.77 3.43
C ASP A 168 -14.16 14.00 1.91
N ILE A 169 -13.12 14.71 1.44
CA ILE A 169 -12.86 14.93 0.01
C ILE A 169 -12.63 13.59 -0.74
N ALA A 170 -11.99 12.61 -0.10
CA ALA A 170 -11.83 11.26 -0.66
C ALA A 170 -13.15 10.49 -0.77
N GLY A 171 -14.23 10.96 -0.13
CA GLY A 171 -15.55 10.36 -0.13
C GLY A 171 -15.66 9.15 0.81
N ILE A 172 -14.92 9.15 1.92
CA ILE A 172 -15.01 8.12 2.96
C ILE A 172 -16.35 8.21 3.68
N ASP A 173 -17.03 7.07 3.85
CA ASP A 173 -18.41 7.02 4.37
C ASP A 173 -18.46 7.10 5.91
N GLU A 174 -17.45 6.59 6.59
CA GLU A 174 -17.38 6.52 8.05
C GLU A 174 -15.95 6.75 8.52
N ILE A 175 -15.76 7.64 9.48
CA ILE A 175 -14.44 7.98 10.04
C ILE A 175 -14.45 7.67 11.54
N TYR A 176 -13.34 7.07 12.02
CA TYR A 176 -13.20 6.66 13.42
C TYR A 176 -11.90 7.20 14.03
N ALA A 177 -12.01 7.79 15.22
CA ALA A 177 -10.90 8.29 16.01
C ALA A 177 -10.27 7.16 16.83
N VAL A 178 -9.54 6.31 16.17
CA VAL A 178 -8.81 5.18 16.78
C VAL A 178 -7.62 4.83 15.89
N GLY A 179 -6.46 4.60 16.49
CA GLY A 179 -5.22 4.22 15.80
C GLY A 179 -4.64 2.92 16.36
N GLY A 180 -3.41 2.60 15.96
CA GLY A 180 -2.64 1.48 16.50
C GLY A 180 -3.14 0.08 16.14
N ALA A 181 -2.55 -0.92 16.79
CA ALA A 181 -2.91 -2.33 16.61
C ALA A 181 -4.36 -2.64 16.99
N GLN A 182 -4.88 -1.93 18.00
CA GLN A 182 -6.27 -2.06 18.46
C GLN A 182 -7.29 -1.65 17.38
N ALA A 183 -6.98 -0.64 16.55
CA ALA A 183 -7.82 -0.29 15.42
C ALA A 183 -7.90 -1.42 14.39
N ILE A 184 -6.76 -2.03 14.05
CA ILE A 184 -6.70 -3.16 13.12
C ILE A 184 -7.52 -4.34 13.66
N ALA A 185 -7.41 -4.64 14.95
CA ALA A 185 -8.21 -5.69 15.60
C ALA A 185 -9.72 -5.38 15.52
N ALA A 186 -10.13 -4.14 15.84
CA ALA A 186 -11.52 -3.73 15.81
C ALA A 186 -12.13 -3.84 14.40
N PHE A 187 -11.43 -3.38 13.36
CA PHE A 187 -11.91 -3.51 11.99
C PHE A 187 -11.87 -4.94 11.44
N SER A 188 -11.05 -5.83 12.06
CA SER A 188 -11.01 -7.25 11.70
C SER A 188 -12.11 -8.09 12.34
N TYR A 189 -12.40 -7.85 13.61
CA TYR A 189 -13.30 -8.69 14.41
C TYR A 189 -14.64 -8.02 14.73
N GLY A 190 -14.69 -6.70 14.71
CA GLY A 190 -15.85 -5.91 15.09
C GLY A 190 -15.92 -5.62 16.59
N THR A 191 -16.62 -4.55 16.94
CA THR A 191 -17.01 -4.17 18.32
C THR A 191 -18.43 -3.60 18.26
N ASP A 192 -18.96 -3.09 19.36
CA ASP A 192 -20.31 -2.48 19.35
C ASP A 192 -20.36 -1.21 18.49
N GLN A 193 -19.28 -0.40 18.48
CA GLN A 193 -19.19 0.83 17.68
C GLN A 193 -18.63 0.61 16.28
N ILE A 194 -17.85 -0.44 16.04
CA ILE A 194 -17.15 -0.66 14.77
C ILE A 194 -17.58 -1.98 14.13
N GLN A 195 -18.27 -1.89 12.99
CA GLN A 195 -18.56 -3.06 12.18
C GLN A 195 -17.29 -3.53 11.43
N PRO A 196 -16.99 -4.85 11.41
CA PRO A 196 -15.82 -5.36 10.71
C PRO A 196 -15.88 -5.10 9.21
N VAL A 197 -14.71 -5.14 8.56
CA VAL A 197 -14.56 -4.94 7.12
C VAL A 197 -13.95 -6.16 6.44
N ASN A 198 -14.00 -6.20 5.11
CA ASN A 198 -13.42 -7.28 4.32
C ASN A 198 -11.93 -7.06 4.00
N LEU A 199 -11.49 -5.79 3.99
CA LEU A 199 -10.13 -5.41 3.61
C LEU A 199 -9.65 -4.24 4.47
N ILE A 200 -8.42 -4.29 4.96
CA ILE A 200 -7.73 -3.17 5.63
C ILE A 200 -6.53 -2.78 4.78
N VAL A 201 -6.42 -1.50 4.45
CA VAL A 201 -5.34 -0.95 3.64
C VAL A 201 -4.71 0.25 4.35
N GLY A 202 -3.46 0.52 4.04
CA GLY A 202 -2.74 1.71 4.49
C GLY A 202 -1.47 1.41 5.27
N PRO A 203 -0.53 2.37 5.26
CA PRO A 203 0.72 2.29 5.97
C PRO A 203 0.51 2.51 7.48
N GLY A 204 1.46 2.05 8.29
CA GLY A 204 1.45 2.26 9.72
C GLY A 204 2.77 1.86 10.36
N ASN A 205 2.94 2.17 11.63
CA ASN A 205 4.12 1.78 12.39
C ASN A 205 4.22 0.24 12.55
N SER A 206 5.30 -0.22 13.16
CA SER A 206 5.56 -1.66 13.35
C SER A 206 4.43 -2.41 14.08
N PHE A 207 3.70 -1.76 15.00
CA PHE A 207 2.55 -2.37 15.68
C PHE A 207 1.35 -2.56 14.76
N VAL A 208 1.06 -1.55 13.92
CA VAL A 208 -0.02 -1.61 12.92
C VAL A 208 0.29 -2.67 11.86
N THR A 209 1.51 -2.67 11.35
CA THR A 209 2.00 -3.64 10.37
C THR A 209 1.92 -5.07 10.91
N GLU A 210 2.37 -5.28 12.15
CA GLU A 210 2.30 -6.60 12.80
C GLU A 210 0.85 -7.03 13.08
N ALA A 211 -0.04 -6.10 13.46
CA ALA A 211 -1.46 -6.40 13.64
C ALA A 211 -2.13 -6.80 12.32
N LYS A 212 -1.85 -6.09 11.21
CA LYS A 212 -2.31 -6.48 9.87
C LYS A 212 -1.85 -7.90 9.54
N ARG A 213 -0.58 -8.22 9.80
CA ARG A 213 -0.01 -9.55 9.56
C ARG A 213 -0.73 -10.64 10.37
N GLN A 214 -1.05 -10.39 11.65
CA GLN A 214 -1.73 -11.36 12.52
C GLN A 214 -3.21 -11.51 12.19
N CYS A 215 -3.87 -10.43 11.75
CA CYS A 215 -5.29 -10.47 11.36
C CYS A 215 -5.51 -10.99 9.92
N TYR A 216 -4.46 -11.11 9.10
CA TYR A 216 -4.58 -11.64 7.74
C TYR A 216 -5.17 -13.05 7.73
N GLY A 217 -6.16 -13.27 6.86
CA GLY A 217 -6.96 -14.49 6.81
C GLY A 217 -8.33 -14.32 7.46
N LYS A 218 -8.46 -13.56 8.55
CA LYS A 218 -9.73 -13.07 9.07
C LYS A 218 -10.22 -11.87 8.25
N VAL A 219 -9.31 -10.98 7.88
CA VAL A 219 -9.53 -9.83 7.01
C VAL A 219 -8.47 -9.83 5.90
N GLY A 220 -8.79 -9.30 4.72
CA GLY A 220 -7.78 -9.03 3.70
C GLY A 220 -6.90 -7.84 4.10
N ILE A 221 -5.67 -7.83 3.63
CA ILE A 221 -4.77 -6.66 3.76
C ILE A 221 -4.15 -6.31 2.40
N ASP A 222 -3.64 -5.10 2.26
CA ASP A 222 -2.83 -4.70 1.12
C ASP A 222 -1.50 -5.50 1.08
N PHE A 223 -0.58 -5.15 1.95
CA PHE A 223 0.72 -5.82 2.14
C PHE A 223 1.29 -5.49 3.53
N VAL A 224 2.43 -6.11 3.84
CA VAL A 224 3.20 -5.85 5.07
C VAL A 224 4.33 -4.90 4.70
N ALA A 225 4.24 -3.62 5.12
CA ALA A 225 5.24 -2.59 4.86
C ALA A 225 6.31 -2.54 5.95
N GLY A 226 7.50 -2.15 5.56
CA GLY A 226 8.60 -1.73 6.44
C GLY A 226 8.88 -0.23 6.31
N PRO A 227 10.06 0.24 6.75
CA PRO A 227 10.49 1.62 6.54
C PRO A 227 10.59 1.95 5.05
N SER A 228 10.31 3.21 4.72
CA SER A 228 10.33 3.71 3.35
C SER A 228 11.73 3.67 2.73
N GLU A 229 11.79 3.51 1.41
CA GLU A 229 13.06 3.38 0.68
C GLU A 229 12.98 3.96 -0.74
N VAL A 230 14.03 4.66 -1.16
CA VAL A 230 14.22 5.12 -2.53
C VAL A 230 15.53 4.59 -3.10
N LEU A 231 15.50 4.17 -4.36
CA LEU A 231 16.68 3.82 -5.15
C LEU A 231 16.73 4.69 -6.39
N VAL A 232 17.83 5.41 -6.57
CA VAL A 232 18.07 6.26 -7.74
C VAL A 232 19.14 5.62 -8.62
N ILE A 233 18.83 5.34 -9.88
CA ILE A 233 19.84 5.03 -10.92
C ILE A 233 20.18 6.33 -11.62
N ALA A 234 21.44 6.74 -11.57
CA ALA A 234 21.89 8.01 -12.16
C ALA A 234 23.25 7.87 -12.84
N ASP A 235 23.47 8.64 -13.90
CA ASP A 235 24.76 8.80 -14.53
C ASP A 235 25.28 10.26 -14.40
N SER A 236 26.39 10.57 -15.02
CA SER A 236 27.01 11.92 -14.99
C SER A 236 26.16 13.04 -15.65
N ASN A 237 25.02 12.71 -16.29
CA ASN A 237 24.10 13.71 -16.85
C ASN A 237 23.06 14.18 -15.82
N ALA A 238 22.91 13.46 -14.71
CA ALA A 238 22.02 13.86 -13.63
C ALA A 238 22.62 15.04 -12.84
N ASP A 239 21.75 15.76 -12.13
CA ASP A 239 22.14 16.83 -11.22
C ASP A 239 22.31 16.25 -9.80
N PRO A 240 23.51 16.31 -9.19
CA PRO A 240 23.74 15.76 -7.85
C PRO A 240 22.95 16.48 -6.75
N ASP A 241 22.62 17.75 -6.93
CA ASP A 241 21.82 18.51 -5.95
C ASP A 241 20.35 18.07 -5.96
N ILE A 242 19.81 17.72 -7.13
CA ILE A 242 18.45 17.19 -7.28
C ILE A 242 18.40 15.79 -6.64
N VAL A 243 19.31 14.89 -7.00
CA VAL A 243 19.36 13.55 -6.42
C VAL A 243 19.54 13.58 -4.90
N ALA A 244 20.35 14.51 -4.39
CA ALA A 244 20.51 14.69 -2.94
C ALA A 244 19.21 15.13 -2.26
N ALA A 245 18.44 16.02 -2.89
CA ALA A 245 17.13 16.45 -2.37
C ALA A 245 16.13 15.28 -2.31
N ASP A 246 16.08 14.43 -3.34
CA ASP A 246 15.20 13.25 -3.39
C ASP A 246 15.57 12.23 -2.30
N LEU A 247 16.87 11.98 -2.09
CA LEU A 247 17.36 11.13 -0.99
C LEU A 247 16.99 11.69 0.40
N LEU A 248 17.01 13.02 0.57
CA LEU A 248 16.67 13.66 1.82
C LEU A 248 15.16 13.67 2.06
N ALA A 249 14.35 13.84 1.02
CA ALA A 249 12.90 13.70 1.09
C ALA A 249 12.50 12.32 1.63
N GLN A 250 13.19 11.26 1.18
CA GLN A 250 12.98 9.92 1.74
C GLN A 250 13.52 9.78 3.16
N SER A 251 14.69 10.37 3.45
CA SER A 251 15.38 10.23 4.74
C SER A 251 14.65 10.89 5.91
N GLU A 252 13.80 11.88 5.66
CA GLU A 252 13.05 12.58 6.70
C GLU A 252 11.82 11.82 7.21
N HIS A 253 11.37 10.77 6.49
CA HIS A 253 10.21 9.96 6.89
C HIS A 253 10.43 9.19 8.19
N ASP A 254 11.60 8.56 8.35
CA ASP A 254 11.93 7.76 9.53
C ASP A 254 13.45 7.56 9.67
N LYS A 255 13.91 7.30 10.89
CA LYS A 255 15.33 7.01 11.19
C LYS A 255 15.87 5.78 10.47
N GLU A 256 14.98 4.86 10.08
CA GLU A 256 15.30 3.63 9.36
C GLU A 256 14.98 3.72 7.86
N ALA A 257 14.52 4.88 7.37
CA ALA A 257 14.36 5.10 5.94
C ALA A 257 15.69 4.90 5.20
N LYS A 258 15.64 4.44 3.95
CA LYS A 258 16.83 4.12 3.18
C LYS A 258 16.85 4.83 1.84
N GLY A 259 17.92 5.62 1.58
CA GLY A 259 18.21 6.21 0.30
C GLY A 259 19.41 5.51 -0.36
N ILE A 260 19.26 5.05 -1.60
CA ILE A 260 20.30 4.36 -2.35
C ILE A 260 20.53 5.09 -3.67
N VAL A 261 21.81 5.31 -4.01
CA VAL A 261 22.21 5.72 -5.37
C VAL A 261 23.05 4.63 -6.00
N VAL A 262 22.71 4.25 -7.22
CA VAL A 262 23.54 3.41 -8.08
C VAL A 262 23.95 4.23 -9.29
N THR A 263 25.23 4.54 -9.41
CA THR A 263 25.76 5.36 -10.49
C THR A 263 26.86 4.65 -11.27
N THR A 264 27.05 5.04 -12.52
CA THR A 264 28.16 4.60 -13.37
C THR A 264 29.34 5.59 -13.38
N ASP A 265 29.24 6.68 -12.61
CA ASP A 265 30.27 7.72 -12.52
C ASP A 265 30.69 7.96 -11.06
N GLU A 266 31.97 7.72 -10.75
CA GLU A 266 32.51 7.88 -9.39
C GLU A 266 32.49 9.34 -8.93
N GLY A 267 32.75 10.28 -9.85
CA GLY A 267 32.74 11.72 -9.55
C GLY A 267 31.34 12.21 -9.21
N PHE A 268 30.34 11.75 -9.94
CA PHE A 268 28.94 12.00 -9.65
C PHE A 268 28.53 11.43 -8.27
N GLY A 269 28.89 10.18 -7.98
CA GLY A 269 28.58 9.56 -6.69
C GLY A 269 29.17 10.32 -5.50
N GLN A 270 30.42 10.84 -5.63
CA GLN A 270 31.03 11.69 -4.61
C GLN A 270 30.35 13.07 -4.51
N ALA A 271 29.90 13.63 -5.63
CA ALA A 271 29.18 14.90 -5.65
C ALA A 271 27.83 14.77 -4.93
N VAL A 272 27.10 13.67 -5.12
CA VAL A 272 25.83 13.39 -4.40
C VAL A 272 26.07 13.30 -2.89
N ILE A 273 27.10 12.55 -2.44
CA ILE A 273 27.41 12.44 -1.00
C ILE A 273 27.63 13.85 -0.41
N LYS A 274 28.42 14.67 -1.08
CA LYS A 274 28.70 16.05 -0.64
C LYS A 274 27.44 16.92 -0.65
N ALA A 275 26.63 16.85 -1.70
CA ALA A 275 25.39 17.61 -1.81
C ALA A 275 24.39 17.25 -0.69
N VAL A 276 24.26 15.97 -0.32
CA VAL A 276 23.43 15.54 0.83
C VAL A 276 23.96 16.16 2.13
N GLU A 277 25.27 16.14 2.38
CA GLU A 277 25.86 16.73 3.58
C GLU A 277 25.60 18.25 3.66
N GLU A 278 25.73 18.97 2.53
CA GLU A 278 25.48 20.42 2.45
C GLU A 278 23.98 20.75 2.64
N GLN A 279 23.07 19.99 2.05
CA GLN A 279 21.63 20.22 2.16
C GLN A 279 21.09 19.85 3.55
N LEU A 280 21.64 18.84 4.22
CA LEU A 280 21.27 18.49 5.60
C LEU A 280 21.45 19.67 6.57
N GLU A 281 22.43 20.55 6.33
CA GLU A 281 22.66 21.71 7.20
C GLU A 281 21.49 22.72 7.17
N GLN A 282 20.66 22.71 6.13
CA GLN A 282 19.57 23.65 5.90
C GLN A 282 18.18 23.02 6.11
N LEU A 283 18.13 21.70 6.42
CA LEU A 283 16.87 20.98 6.52
C LEU A 283 16.30 21.06 7.95
N ASP A 284 15.05 21.51 8.10
CA ASP A 284 14.36 21.58 9.41
C ASP A 284 14.20 20.22 10.07
N THR A 285 14.00 19.14 9.26
CA THR A 285 13.89 17.74 9.69
C THR A 285 15.25 17.04 9.86
N ARG A 286 16.33 17.81 9.92
CA ARG A 286 17.73 17.37 9.97
C ARG A 286 17.98 16.25 10.98
N GLU A 287 17.37 16.30 12.17
CA GLU A 287 17.62 15.30 13.21
C GLU A 287 17.28 13.86 12.75
N ILE A 288 16.17 13.69 12.05
CA ILE A 288 15.71 12.39 11.53
C ILE A 288 16.52 12.05 10.29
N ALA A 289 16.58 12.96 9.32
CA ALA A 289 17.23 12.75 8.02
C ALA A 289 18.74 12.43 8.14
N SER A 290 19.47 13.15 9.03
CA SER A 290 20.90 12.87 9.26
C SER A 290 21.15 11.47 9.80
N ARG A 291 20.28 10.99 10.70
CA ARG A 291 20.43 9.64 11.25
C ARG A 291 20.13 8.58 10.20
N SER A 292 19.05 8.76 9.45
CA SER A 292 18.68 7.88 8.32
C SER A 292 19.82 7.80 7.31
N TRP A 293 20.32 8.95 6.83
CA TRP A 293 21.41 8.99 5.87
C TRP A 293 22.73 8.41 6.39
N ALA A 294 23.09 8.71 7.65
CA ALA A 294 24.32 8.20 8.26
C ALA A 294 24.28 6.67 8.40
N ASP A 295 23.15 6.11 8.80
CA ASP A 295 23.02 4.70 9.11
C ASP A 295 22.63 3.88 7.86
N PHE A 296 21.75 4.39 7.00
CA PHE A 296 21.13 3.62 5.91
C PHE A 296 21.34 4.21 4.51
N GLY A 297 21.86 5.44 4.37
CA GLY A 297 22.23 5.99 3.07
C GLY A 297 23.35 5.15 2.41
N GLU A 298 23.19 4.85 1.11
CA GLU A 298 24.10 4.00 0.36
C GLU A 298 24.42 4.60 -1.02
N VAL A 299 25.69 4.62 -1.42
CA VAL A 299 26.09 5.04 -2.76
C VAL A 299 27.00 3.98 -3.37
N LEU A 300 26.59 3.45 -4.50
CA LEU A 300 27.21 2.35 -5.22
C LEU A 300 27.68 2.79 -6.60
N LEU A 301 28.89 2.40 -6.97
CA LEU A 301 29.42 2.55 -8.31
C LEU A 301 29.27 1.22 -9.07
N ALA A 302 28.47 1.23 -10.10
CA ALA A 302 28.32 0.12 -11.05
C ALA A 302 29.32 0.26 -12.20
N ASP A 303 29.73 -0.86 -12.78
CA ASP A 303 30.61 -0.86 -13.94
C ASP A 303 29.92 -0.31 -15.20
N ASP A 304 28.59 -0.54 -15.30
CA ASP A 304 27.72 -0.06 -16.37
C ASP A 304 26.24 0.00 -15.91
N LEU A 305 25.36 0.49 -16.79
CA LEU A 305 23.91 0.55 -16.51
C LEU A 305 23.26 -0.84 -16.41
N GLU A 306 23.79 -1.86 -17.05
CA GLU A 306 23.25 -3.21 -16.96
C GLU A 306 23.42 -3.75 -15.53
N GLU A 307 24.59 -3.56 -14.92
CA GLU A 307 24.84 -3.90 -13.53
C GLU A 307 23.92 -3.11 -12.56
N ALA A 308 23.70 -1.82 -12.84
CA ALA A 308 22.78 -0.98 -12.05
C ALA A 308 21.33 -1.49 -12.13
N ILE A 309 20.86 -1.85 -13.32
CA ILE A 309 19.53 -2.43 -13.56
C ILE A 309 19.37 -3.78 -12.83
N VAL A 310 20.36 -4.65 -12.93
CA VAL A 310 20.36 -5.96 -12.24
C VAL A 310 20.26 -5.76 -10.73
N TYR A 311 21.02 -4.81 -10.18
CA TYR A 311 20.94 -4.48 -8.76
C TYR A 311 19.54 -3.96 -8.37
N ALA A 312 18.99 -2.98 -9.09
CA ALA A 312 17.68 -2.41 -8.82
C ALA A 312 16.58 -3.47 -8.86
N ASN A 313 16.55 -4.32 -9.89
CA ASN A 313 15.60 -5.43 -9.99
C ASN A 313 15.77 -6.47 -8.86
N SER A 314 17.01 -6.71 -8.41
CA SER A 314 17.31 -7.59 -7.28
C SER A 314 16.89 -6.98 -5.95
N TYR A 315 17.10 -5.69 -5.76
CA TYR A 315 16.70 -4.96 -4.57
C TYR A 315 15.17 -4.85 -4.49
N ALA A 316 14.52 -4.52 -5.60
CA ALA A 316 13.07 -4.33 -5.73
C ALA A 316 12.56 -3.20 -4.81
N PRO A 317 12.97 -1.94 -5.05
CA PRO A 317 12.68 -0.81 -4.18
C PRO A 317 11.21 -0.41 -4.17
N GLU A 318 10.82 0.31 -3.14
CA GLU A 318 9.55 1.03 -3.06
C GLU A 318 9.46 2.10 -4.15
N HIS A 319 10.37 3.08 -4.09
CA HIS A 319 10.52 4.14 -5.10
C HIS A 319 11.75 3.86 -5.93
N LEU A 320 11.61 3.89 -7.25
CA LEU A 320 12.72 3.75 -8.18
C LEU A 320 12.78 4.97 -9.10
N GLU A 321 13.87 5.72 -9.03
CA GLU A 321 14.11 6.87 -9.90
C GLU A 321 15.18 6.55 -10.94
N VAL A 322 14.99 7.05 -12.16
CA VAL A 322 15.93 6.84 -13.27
C VAL A 322 16.32 8.18 -13.87
N ASN A 323 17.53 8.62 -13.56
CA ASN A 323 18.12 9.91 -13.96
C ASN A 323 19.38 9.69 -14.79
N VAL A 324 19.21 9.13 -16.00
CA VAL A 324 20.29 8.81 -16.95
C VAL A 324 20.13 9.63 -18.23
N ALA A 325 21.18 9.62 -19.08
CA ALA A 325 21.14 10.26 -20.38
C ALA A 325 19.89 9.87 -21.16
N GLU A 326 19.24 10.82 -21.86
CA GLU A 326 17.99 10.59 -22.58
C GLU A 326 18.11 9.47 -23.62
N THR A 327 19.28 9.30 -24.22
CA THR A 327 19.58 8.24 -25.18
C THR A 327 19.55 6.81 -24.60
N GLN A 328 19.68 6.68 -23.26
CA GLN A 328 19.68 5.41 -22.55
C GLN A 328 18.40 5.19 -21.76
N LEU A 329 17.57 6.23 -21.59
CA LEU A 329 16.43 6.25 -20.70
C LEU A 329 15.38 5.17 -21.06
N GLU A 330 14.98 5.08 -22.32
CA GLU A 330 13.98 4.10 -22.79
C GLU A 330 14.45 2.66 -22.58
N GLN A 331 15.72 2.37 -22.89
CA GLN A 331 16.30 1.04 -22.70
C GLN A 331 16.38 0.67 -21.22
N THR A 332 16.82 1.61 -20.37
CA THR A 332 16.93 1.41 -18.91
C THR A 332 15.56 1.14 -18.32
N VAL A 333 14.57 1.98 -18.59
CA VAL A 333 13.19 1.83 -18.13
C VAL A 333 12.58 0.51 -18.60
N GLY A 334 12.81 0.13 -19.85
CA GLY A 334 12.26 -1.12 -20.43
C GLY A 334 12.83 -2.40 -19.81
N ALA A 335 13.99 -2.33 -19.15
CA ALA A 335 14.63 -3.47 -18.48
C ALA A 335 14.29 -3.58 -16.98
N LEU A 336 13.68 -2.55 -16.39
CA LEU A 336 13.25 -2.52 -15.00
C LEU A 336 11.86 -3.16 -14.85
N HIS A 337 11.69 -4.02 -13.83
CA HIS A 337 10.43 -4.75 -13.63
C HIS A 337 10.06 -5.03 -12.17
N ASN A 338 10.93 -4.71 -11.21
CA ASN A 338 10.68 -4.88 -9.78
C ASN A 338 10.79 -3.53 -9.04
N TYR A 339 9.68 -2.82 -8.93
CA TYR A 339 9.57 -1.54 -8.21
C TYR A 339 8.13 -1.32 -7.73
N GLY A 340 7.96 -0.55 -6.69
CA GLY A 340 6.63 -0.09 -6.25
C GLY A 340 6.11 1.01 -7.18
N SER A 341 6.90 2.08 -7.38
CA SER A 341 6.62 3.14 -8.35
C SER A 341 7.91 3.55 -9.06
N LEU A 342 7.82 3.86 -10.35
CA LEU A 342 8.94 4.26 -11.20
C LEU A 342 8.81 5.73 -11.61
N PHE A 343 9.86 6.50 -11.35
CA PHE A 343 9.98 7.93 -11.67
C PHE A 343 11.03 8.12 -12.76
N ILE A 344 10.65 8.77 -13.85
CA ILE A 344 11.43 8.75 -15.10
C ILE A 344 11.95 10.16 -15.42
N GLY A 345 13.27 10.31 -15.37
CA GLY A 345 13.96 11.56 -15.68
C GLY A 345 14.00 12.56 -14.53
N GLY A 346 14.94 13.48 -14.56
CA GLY A 346 15.24 14.43 -13.49
C GLY A 346 14.15 15.47 -13.14
N ASN A 347 13.04 15.51 -13.90
CA ASN A 347 11.88 16.34 -13.58
C ASN A 347 10.78 15.59 -12.81
N THR A 348 11.02 14.34 -12.46
CA THR A 348 10.01 13.46 -11.84
C THR A 348 10.61 12.78 -10.63
N ALA A 349 10.32 13.31 -9.45
CA ALA A 349 10.74 12.74 -8.16
C ALA A 349 9.58 12.04 -7.47
N GLU A 350 9.90 11.21 -6.43
CA GLU A 350 8.91 10.53 -5.60
C GLU A 350 7.87 11.48 -5.02
N VAL A 351 8.28 12.68 -4.55
CA VAL A 351 7.41 13.66 -3.92
C VAL A 351 6.23 14.11 -4.81
N PHE A 352 6.39 14.12 -6.12
CA PHE A 352 5.25 14.40 -7.02
C PHE A 352 4.23 13.27 -7.03
N GLY A 353 4.68 12.02 -6.98
CA GLY A 353 3.83 10.83 -6.83
C GLY A 353 3.14 10.80 -5.47
N ASP A 354 3.84 11.17 -4.42
CA ASP A 354 3.35 11.13 -3.05
C ASP A 354 2.21 12.11 -2.79
N TYR A 355 2.17 13.22 -3.52
CA TYR A 355 1.19 14.26 -3.24
C TYR A 355 0.19 14.51 -4.37
N ALA A 356 0.63 14.68 -5.62
CA ALA A 356 -0.21 15.36 -6.58
C ALA A 356 -0.26 14.80 -8.01
N SER A 357 0.72 14.01 -8.48
CA SER A 357 0.73 13.52 -9.86
C SER A 357 -0.40 12.54 -10.18
N GLY A 358 -0.90 11.82 -9.18
CA GLY A 358 -2.05 10.92 -9.30
C GLY A 358 -1.73 9.44 -9.10
N THR A 359 -0.46 9.05 -9.09
CA THR A 359 -0.03 7.70 -8.68
C THR A 359 -0.22 7.49 -7.17
N ASN A 360 -0.11 6.24 -6.71
CA ASN A 360 -0.33 5.93 -5.29
C ASN A 360 1.01 5.82 -4.56
N HIS A 361 1.11 6.41 -3.38
CA HIS A 361 2.28 6.33 -2.52
C HIS A 361 2.25 5.19 -1.50
N THR A 362 1.15 4.46 -1.39
CA THR A 362 1.09 3.28 -0.50
C THR A 362 1.70 2.10 -1.23
N LEU A 363 3.02 2.00 -1.13
CA LEU A 363 3.87 1.15 -1.96
C LEU A 363 4.54 0.04 -1.14
N PRO A 364 4.94 -1.07 -1.79
CA PRO A 364 5.59 -2.19 -1.11
C PRO A 364 7.06 -1.87 -0.81
N THR A 365 7.50 -2.20 0.39
CA THR A 365 8.89 -2.05 0.85
C THR A 365 9.56 -3.41 1.08
N LEU A 366 10.84 -3.41 1.44
CA LEU A 366 11.58 -4.63 1.81
C LEU A 366 11.55 -5.71 0.72
N GLY A 367 11.58 -5.28 -0.53
CA GLY A 367 11.59 -6.15 -1.69
C GLY A 367 10.24 -6.79 -2.03
N ALA A 368 9.14 -6.38 -1.41
CA ALA A 368 7.81 -6.86 -1.74
C ALA A 368 7.36 -6.43 -3.14
N ALA A 369 8.04 -5.44 -3.74
CA ALA A 369 7.83 -5.05 -5.14
C ALA A 369 8.08 -6.19 -6.15
N ARG A 370 8.66 -7.33 -5.73
CA ARG A 370 8.77 -8.55 -6.55
C ARG A 370 7.43 -9.23 -6.83
N TYR A 371 6.37 -8.93 -6.05
CA TYR A 371 5.07 -9.58 -6.20
C TYR A 371 3.86 -8.65 -6.09
N THR A 372 4.05 -7.37 -5.74
CA THR A 372 2.96 -6.38 -5.68
C THR A 372 3.47 -4.99 -6.03
N GLY A 373 2.66 -4.18 -6.70
CA GLY A 373 2.97 -2.78 -7.02
C GLY A 373 2.35 -1.78 -6.03
N GLY A 374 1.87 -2.23 -4.86
CA GLY A 374 1.23 -1.35 -3.88
C GLY A 374 -0.28 -1.24 -4.04
N VAL A 375 -0.87 -0.23 -3.40
CA VAL A 375 -2.30 0.02 -3.44
C VAL A 375 -2.70 0.67 -4.76
N TRP A 376 -3.71 0.12 -5.39
CA TRP A 376 -4.33 0.64 -6.61
C TRP A 376 -5.80 0.20 -6.66
N VAL A 377 -6.54 0.58 -7.68
CA VAL A 377 -7.96 0.18 -7.81
C VAL A 377 -8.17 -1.33 -7.70
N GLY A 378 -7.26 -2.13 -8.27
CA GLY A 378 -7.33 -3.60 -8.23
C GLY A 378 -7.22 -4.20 -6.84
N THR A 379 -6.59 -3.51 -5.87
CA THR A 379 -6.52 -3.94 -4.47
C THR A 379 -7.91 -4.13 -3.85
N PHE A 380 -8.88 -3.36 -4.29
CA PHE A 380 -10.26 -3.38 -3.79
C PHE A 380 -11.19 -4.28 -4.62
N LEU A 381 -10.65 -5.02 -5.58
CA LEU A 381 -11.39 -5.85 -6.53
C LEU A 381 -10.99 -7.31 -6.41
N LYS A 382 -11.96 -8.19 -6.51
CA LYS A 382 -11.75 -9.63 -6.60
C LYS A 382 -12.23 -10.15 -7.96
N THR A 383 -11.43 -11.03 -8.56
CA THR A 383 -11.80 -11.73 -9.80
C THR A 383 -12.47 -13.04 -9.45
N CYS A 384 -13.77 -13.16 -9.73
CA CYS A 384 -14.56 -14.35 -9.43
C CYS A 384 -14.97 -15.05 -10.72
N THR A 385 -14.56 -16.30 -10.88
CA THR A 385 -14.91 -17.13 -12.04
C THR A 385 -16.34 -17.65 -11.94
N TYR A 386 -16.98 -17.85 -13.11
CA TYR A 386 -18.23 -18.55 -13.26
C TYR A 386 -18.16 -19.51 -14.42
N GLN A 387 -19.00 -20.56 -14.37
CA GLN A 387 -19.13 -21.53 -15.43
C GLN A 387 -20.57 -22.01 -15.57
N SER A 388 -20.94 -22.30 -16.80
CA SER A 388 -22.18 -22.99 -17.14
C SER A 388 -21.93 -23.96 -18.27
N MET A 389 -22.79 -24.98 -18.40
CA MET A 389 -22.71 -25.90 -19.53
C MET A 389 -24.09 -26.41 -19.93
N SER A 390 -24.24 -26.71 -21.23
CA SER A 390 -25.43 -27.35 -21.74
C SER A 390 -25.55 -28.80 -21.25
N PRO A 391 -26.77 -29.37 -21.25
CA PRO A 391 -26.93 -30.80 -20.91
C PRO A 391 -26.05 -31.72 -21.75
N GLN A 392 -25.92 -31.46 -23.06
CA GLN A 392 -25.05 -32.24 -23.94
C GLN A 392 -23.57 -32.11 -23.57
N ALA A 393 -23.08 -30.91 -23.32
CA ALA A 393 -21.69 -30.71 -22.89
C ALA A 393 -21.40 -31.39 -21.56
N MET A 394 -22.37 -31.39 -20.61
CA MET A 394 -22.26 -32.11 -19.37
C MET A 394 -22.17 -33.64 -19.62
N MET A 395 -22.98 -34.17 -20.50
CA MET A 395 -22.94 -35.61 -20.86
C MET A 395 -21.62 -36.01 -21.51
N ASP A 396 -21.04 -35.11 -22.35
CA ASP A 396 -19.79 -35.37 -23.06
C ASP A 396 -18.58 -35.36 -22.10
N ILE A 397 -18.55 -34.47 -21.08
CA ILE A 397 -17.40 -34.29 -20.18
C ILE A 397 -17.48 -35.13 -18.90
N ALA A 398 -18.67 -35.53 -18.47
CA ALA A 398 -18.87 -36.24 -17.19
C ALA A 398 -18.09 -37.56 -17.07
N PRO A 399 -17.92 -38.41 -18.13
CA PRO A 399 -17.06 -39.59 -18.03
C PRO A 399 -15.60 -39.24 -17.68
N LEU A 400 -15.04 -38.18 -18.30
CA LEU A 400 -13.70 -37.68 -18.01
C LEU A 400 -13.60 -37.25 -16.53
N VAL A 401 -14.57 -36.44 -16.07
CA VAL A 401 -14.61 -35.98 -14.68
C VAL A 401 -14.68 -37.13 -13.68
N SER A 402 -15.54 -38.13 -13.95
CA SER A 402 -15.65 -39.31 -13.09
C SER A 402 -14.35 -40.12 -13.04
N ASN A 403 -13.67 -40.30 -14.18
CA ASN A 403 -12.41 -41.06 -14.25
C ASN A 403 -11.28 -40.33 -13.48
N LEU A 404 -11.15 -39.03 -13.66
CA LEU A 404 -10.14 -38.22 -12.95
C LEU A 404 -10.39 -38.28 -11.42
N ALA A 405 -11.64 -38.03 -11.00
CA ALA A 405 -12.00 -38.04 -9.59
C ALA A 405 -11.75 -39.43 -8.93
N ARG A 406 -12.05 -40.53 -9.64
CA ARG A 406 -11.74 -41.88 -9.17
C ARG A 406 -10.23 -42.13 -9.10
N GLY A 407 -9.45 -41.61 -10.07
CA GLY A 407 -7.98 -41.68 -10.05
C GLY A 407 -7.38 -41.01 -8.83
N GLU A 408 -8.01 -39.94 -8.34
CA GLU A 408 -7.62 -39.24 -7.10
C GLU A 408 -8.23 -39.87 -5.82
N GLY A 409 -9.07 -40.89 -5.94
CA GLY A 409 -9.78 -41.52 -4.82
C GLY A 409 -11.00 -40.73 -4.33
N LEU A 410 -11.43 -39.68 -5.03
CA LEU A 410 -12.54 -38.79 -4.67
C LEU A 410 -13.89 -39.35 -5.20
N ILE A 411 -14.38 -40.43 -4.60
CA ILE A 411 -15.55 -41.16 -5.07
C ILE A 411 -16.84 -40.32 -5.06
N GLY A 412 -17.00 -39.41 -4.09
CA GLY A 412 -18.13 -38.49 -4.06
C GLY A 412 -18.13 -37.51 -5.27
N HIS A 413 -16.97 -37.06 -5.71
CA HIS A 413 -16.82 -36.23 -6.92
C HIS A 413 -17.19 -37.01 -8.19
N ALA A 414 -16.68 -38.25 -8.31
CA ALA A 414 -17.04 -39.13 -9.41
C ALA A 414 -18.57 -39.36 -9.46
N ARG A 415 -19.19 -39.68 -8.32
CA ARG A 415 -20.64 -39.90 -8.22
C ARG A 415 -21.43 -38.63 -8.60
N ALA A 416 -20.95 -37.46 -8.26
CA ALA A 416 -21.59 -36.18 -8.64
C ALA A 416 -21.71 -36.00 -10.17
N ALA A 417 -20.71 -36.45 -10.94
CA ALA A 417 -20.76 -36.46 -12.40
C ALA A 417 -21.68 -37.58 -12.92
N GLU A 418 -21.57 -38.80 -12.39
CA GLU A 418 -22.30 -39.96 -12.82
C GLU A 418 -23.84 -39.85 -12.65
N ILE A 419 -24.30 -39.31 -11.52
CA ILE A 419 -25.72 -39.09 -11.27
C ILE A 419 -26.37 -38.12 -12.25
N ARG A 420 -25.59 -37.12 -12.71
CA ARG A 420 -26.04 -36.17 -13.75
C ARG A 420 -26.23 -36.86 -15.09
N MET A 421 -25.32 -37.78 -15.46
CA MET A 421 -25.47 -38.59 -16.66
C MET A 421 -26.69 -39.52 -16.58
N GLU A 422 -26.89 -40.19 -15.44
CA GLU A 422 -28.02 -41.08 -15.23
C GLU A 422 -29.38 -40.39 -15.38
N LYS A 423 -29.50 -39.17 -14.81
CA LYS A 423 -30.73 -38.37 -14.85
C LYS A 423 -31.01 -37.75 -16.21
N ASN A 424 -29.98 -37.48 -17.03
CA ASN A 424 -30.14 -36.92 -18.34
C ASN A 424 -30.25 -37.95 -19.48
N LYS A 425 -30.11 -39.24 -19.19
CA LYS A 425 -30.41 -40.35 -20.12
C LYS A 425 -31.90 -40.64 -20.24
N LYS A 426 -32.72 -40.04 -19.39
CA LYS A 426 -34.18 -40.14 -19.41
C LYS A 426 -34.78 -38.96 -20.20
#